data_9cf33c30211ce3d0e3398f9dec46f0e4
#
_entry.id   9cf33c30211ce3d0e3398f9dec46f0e4
#
_cell.length_a   1.000
_cell.length_b   1.000
_cell.length_c   1.000
_cell.angle_alpha   90.00
_cell.angle_beta   90.00
_cell.angle_gamma   90.00
#
_symmetry.space_group_name_H-M   'P 1'
#
loop_
_entity.id
_entity.type
_entity.pdbx_description
1 polymer ?
#
loop_
_entity_poly.entity_id
_entity_poly.type
_entity_poly.pdbx_seq_one_letter_code
_entity_poly.pdbx_strand_id
1 'polypeptide(L)'
;MPEIANHPLPLKQIEAFCRKYGIAEFSLFGSILRDDFAPGSDVDVLVTLEPGRTMTPESYLDMRDELSAMFDGREVDLVQKRLLTNPFRRQEILATRRVL
;
A
#
# COMPACT_ATOMS: atom_id res chain seq x y z
N MET A 1 -13.63 12.22 8.15
CA MET A 1 -12.80 11.48 7.22
C MET A 1 -11.81 10.61 7.97
N PRO A 2 -11.62 9.32 7.60
CA PRO A 2 -10.60 8.54 8.26
C PRO A 2 -9.20 9.07 7.96
N GLU A 3 -8.34 9.01 8.95
CA GLU A 3 -6.98 9.52 8.88
C GLU A 3 -6.01 8.50 9.46
N ILE A 4 -4.76 8.53 8.98
CA ILE A 4 -3.63 7.83 9.58
C ILE A 4 -2.54 8.88 9.77
N ALA A 5 -1.96 8.96 10.99
CA ALA A 5 -0.91 9.92 11.32
C ALA A 5 -1.28 11.35 10.89
N ASN A 6 -2.54 11.76 11.10
CA ASN A 6 -3.10 13.07 10.76
C ASN A 6 -3.16 13.36 9.25
N HIS A 7 -3.05 12.33 8.41
CA HIS A 7 -3.23 12.45 6.97
C HIS A 7 -4.59 11.91 6.55
N PRO A 8 -5.38 12.66 5.76
CA PRO A 8 -6.60 12.11 5.19
C PRO A 8 -6.26 11.05 4.15
N LEU A 9 -7.02 9.95 4.16
CA LEU A 9 -6.79 8.85 3.23
C LEU A 9 -7.69 8.99 1.99
N PRO A 10 -7.16 8.79 0.78
CA PRO A 10 -7.95 8.86 -0.46
C PRO A 10 -8.73 7.56 -0.68
N LEU A 11 -9.68 7.24 0.20
CA LEU A 11 -10.35 5.94 0.22
C LEU A 11 -11.09 5.60 -1.06
N LYS A 12 -11.75 6.58 -1.69
CA LYS A 12 -12.46 6.33 -2.95
C LYS A 12 -11.49 6.00 -4.09
N GLN A 13 -10.35 6.67 -4.13
CA GLN A 13 -9.31 6.41 -5.13
C GLN A 13 -8.68 5.04 -4.90
N ILE A 14 -8.44 4.67 -3.64
CA ILE A 14 -7.91 3.36 -3.28
C ILE A 14 -8.90 2.26 -3.69
N GLU A 15 -10.18 2.46 -3.44
CA GLU A 15 -11.22 1.50 -3.84
C GLU A 15 -11.23 1.29 -5.35
N ALA A 16 -11.21 2.36 -6.13
CA ALA A 16 -11.17 2.28 -7.58
C ALA A 16 -9.89 1.59 -8.09
N PHE A 17 -8.75 1.88 -7.46
CA PHE A 17 -7.48 1.25 -7.74
C PHE A 17 -7.54 -0.27 -7.50
N CYS A 18 -8.11 -0.69 -6.38
CA CYS A 18 -8.26 -2.10 -6.06
C CYS A 18 -9.14 -2.85 -7.08
N ARG A 19 -10.22 -2.23 -7.52
CA ARG A 19 -11.07 -2.82 -8.57
C ARG A 19 -10.34 -2.92 -9.90
N LYS A 20 -9.61 -1.89 -10.27
CA LYS A 20 -8.90 -1.86 -11.54
C LYS A 20 -7.84 -2.96 -11.64
N TYR A 21 -7.12 -3.21 -10.58
CA TYR A 21 -5.99 -4.15 -10.58
C TYR A 21 -6.31 -5.51 -9.96
N GLY A 22 -7.55 -5.73 -9.52
CA GLY A 22 -7.94 -7.00 -8.91
C GLY A 22 -7.24 -7.24 -7.59
N ILE A 23 -7.22 -6.26 -6.71
CA ILE A 23 -6.61 -6.36 -5.38
C ILE A 23 -7.67 -6.80 -4.38
N ALA A 24 -7.43 -7.95 -3.74
CA ALA A 24 -8.33 -8.50 -2.72
C ALA A 24 -8.12 -7.86 -1.35
N GLU A 25 -6.89 -7.47 -1.04
CA GLU A 25 -6.57 -6.84 0.24
C GLU A 25 -5.54 -5.75 0.03
N PHE A 26 -5.79 -4.58 0.59
CA PHE A 26 -4.92 -3.42 0.53
C PHE A 26 -4.64 -2.97 1.96
N SER A 27 -3.37 -2.86 2.31
CA SER A 27 -2.96 -2.45 3.65
C SER A 27 -1.87 -1.40 3.57
N LEU A 28 -1.82 -0.54 4.58
CA LEU A 28 -0.72 0.39 4.79
C LEU A 28 0.13 -0.12 5.96
N PHE A 29 1.43 0.09 5.88
CA PHE A 29 2.34 -0.24 6.96
C PHE A 29 3.50 0.76 7.02
N GLY A 30 4.36 0.60 8.01
CA GLY A 30 5.55 1.43 8.13
C GLY A 30 5.29 2.84 8.64
N SER A 31 6.04 3.81 8.12
CA SER A 31 6.09 5.17 8.67
C SER A 31 4.76 5.91 8.61
N ILE A 32 3.89 5.63 7.63
CA ILE A 32 2.59 6.29 7.53
C ILE A 32 1.69 6.00 8.75
N LEU A 33 1.94 4.91 9.45
CA LEU A 33 1.20 4.54 10.65
C LEU A 33 1.75 5.20 11.92
N ARG A 34 2.85 5.94 11.82
CA ARG A 34 3.50 6.60 12.97
C ARG A 34 3.21 8.09 12.97
N ASP A 35 3.26 8.67 14.16
CA ASP A 35 3.04 10.11 14.34
C ASP A 35 4.14 10.97 13.71
N ASP A 36 5.31 10.38 13.46
CA ASP A 36 6.45 11.06 12.87
C ASP A 36 6.50 10.99 11.34
N PHE A 37 5.39 10.63 10.69
CA PHE A 37 5.31 10.57 9.24
C PHE A 37 5.54 11.96 8.64
N ALA A 38 6.70 12.14 8.03
CA ALA A 38 7.15 13.43 7.51
C ALA A 38 6.75 13.62 6.04
N PRO A 39 6.71 14.86 5.53
CA PRO A 39 6.34 15.12 4.13
C PRO A 39 7.21 14.41 3.08
N GLY A 40 8.44 14.03 3.41
CA GLY A 40 9.31 13.30 2.49
C GLY A 40 9.33 11.79 2.70
N SER A 41 8.53 11.27 3.63
CA SER A 41 8.52 9.83 3.94
C SER A 41 7.84 9.03 2.85
N ASP A 42 8.34 7.81 2.60
CA ASP A 42 7.74 6.88 1.65
C ASP A 42 6.43 6.31 2.20
N VAL A 43 5.53 5.95 1.29
CA VAL A 43 4.30 5.26 1.63
C VAL A 43 4.51 3.77 1.40
N ASP A 44 4.35 2.97 2.44
CA ASP A 44 4.52 1.52 2.36
C ASP A 44 3.15 0.85 2.20
N VAL A 45 2.98 0.14 1.08
CA VAL A 45 1.70 -0.47 0.70
C VAL A 45 1.88 -1.97 0.54
N LEU A 46 1.00 -2.73 1.20
CA LEU A 46 0.98 -4.19 1.10
C LEU A 46 -0.31 -4.61 0.39
N VAL A 47 -0.18 -5.38 -0.69
CA VAL A 47 -1.33 -5.83 -1.46
C VAL A 47 -1.37 -7.34 -1.58
N THR A 48 -2.60 -7.88 -1.63
CA THR A 48 -2.86 -9.27 -2.01
C THR A 48 -3.77 -9.22 -3.23
N LEU A 49 -3.36 -9.87 -4.31
CA LEU A 49 -4.15 -9.94 -5.52
C LEU A 49 -5.23 -11.01 -5.39
N GLU A 50 -6.34 -10.83 -6.12
CA GLU A 50 -7.38 -11.85 -6.21
C GLU A 50 -6.84 -13.11 -6.89
N PRO A 51 -7.40 -14.29 -6.60
CA PRO A 51 -7.00 -15.54 -7.24
C PRO A 51 -7.03 -15.42 -8.77
N GLY A 52 -5.98 -15.89 -9.42
CA GLY A 52 -5.86 -15.81 -10.88
C GLY A 52 -5.33 -14.49 -11.42
N ARG A 53 -5.14 -13.48 -10.58
CA ARG A 53 -4.56 -12.21 -10.98
C ARG A 53 -3.06 -12.21 -10.71
N THR A 54 -2.30 -11.60 -11.60
CA THR A 54 -0.84 -11.50 -11.46
C THR A 54 -0.38 -10.06 -11.67
N MET A 55 0.76 -9.73 -11.09
CA MET A 55 1.37 -8.43 -11.24
C MET A 55 2.58 -8.57 -12.17
N THR A 56 2.51 -7.96 -13.35
CA THR A 56 3.63 -7.91 -14.29
C THR A 56 4.55 -6.74 -13.92
N PRO A 57 5.81 -6.71 -14.40
CA PRO A 57 6.67 -5.54 -14.18
C PRO A 57 6.05 -4.23 -14.65
N GLU A 58 5.33 -4.26 -15.77
CA GLU A 58 4.66 -3.07 -16.32
C GLU A 58 3.51 -2.63 -15.44
N SER A 59 2.66 -3.56 -15.00
CA SER A 59 1.56 -3.22 -14.10
C SER A 59 2.07 -2.74 -12.75
N TYR A 60 3.18 -3.30 -12.27
CA TYR A 60 3.81 -2.83 -11.03
C TYR A 60 4.18 -1.34 -11.13
N LEU A 61 4.81 -0.94 -12.23
CA LEU A 61 5.18 0.47 -12.42
C LEU A 61 3.97 1.38 -12.50
N ASP A 62 2.93 0.97 -13.23
CA ASP A 62 1.68 1.73 -13.33
C ASP A 62 0.99 1.85 -11.97
N MET A 63 0.92 0.77 -11.22
CA MET A 63 0.33 0.75 -9.89
C MET A 63 1.08 1.68 -8.94
N ARG A 64 2.40 1.62 -8.96
CA ARG A 64 3.24 2.48 -8.12
C ARG A 64 3.03 3.96 -8.46
N ASP A 65 2.98 4.29 -9.75
CA ASP A 65 2.80 5.66 -10.19
C ASP A 65 1.43 6.20 -9.82
N GLU A 66 0.38 5.38 -9.96
CA GLU A 66 -0.98 5.78 -9.55
C GLU A 66 -1.07 5.99 -8.04
N LEU A 67 -0.45 5.11 -7.25
CA LEU A 67 -0.42 5.26 -5.79
C LEU A 67 0.36 6.50 -5.39
N SER A 68 1.49 6.76 -6.02
CA SER A 68 2.26 7.97 -5.76
C SER A 68 1.42 9.22 -5.98
N ALA A 69 0.67 9.27 -7.07
CA ALA A 69 -0.21 10.41 -7.36
C ALA A 69 -1.31 10.59 -6.30
N MET A 70 -1.85 9.48 -5.77
CA MET A 70 -2.84 9.55 -4.69
C MET A 70 -2.28 10.12 -3.39
N PHE A 71 -0.98 9.92 -3.15
CA PHE A 71 -0.29 10.35 -1.93
C PHE A 71 0.62 11.56 -2.19
N ASP A 72 0.15 12.50 -3.00
CA ASP A 72 0.81 13.79 -3.24
C ASP A 72 2.22 13.69 -3.82
N GLY A 73 2.46 12.69 -4.67
CA GLY A 73 3.74 12.50 -5.33
C GLY A 73 4.81 11.83 -4.48
N ARG A 74 4.44 11.29 -3.31
CA ARG A 74 5.38 10.57 -2.45
C ARG A 74 5.82 9.27 -3.12
N GLU A 75 7.02 8.83 -2.84
CA GLU A 75 7.47 7.51 -3.27
C GLU A 75 6.66 6.42 -2.58
N VAL A 76 6.34 5.37 -3.32
CA VAL A 76 5.56 4.24 -2.82
C VAL A 76 6.40 2.97 -2.89
N ASP A 77 6.50 2.28 -1.76
CA ASP A 77 7.06 0.94 -1.68
C ASP A 77 5.88 -0.05 -1.76
N LEU A 78 5.69 -0.62 -2.95
CA LEU A 78 4.58 -1.52 -3.21
C LEU A 78 5.04 -2.97 -3.05
N VAL A 79 4.49 -3.65 -2.06
CA VAL A 79 4.90 -5.00 -1.69
C VAL A 79 3.73 -5.97 -1.86
N GLN A 80 3.97 -7.11 -2.51
CA GLN A 80 2.99 -8.21 -2.55
C GLN A 80 3.17 -9.09 -1.32
N LYS A 81 2.07 -9.35 -0.61
CA LYS A 81 2.08 -10.16 0.60
C LYS A 81 2.69 -11.55 0.36
N ARG A 82 2.37 -12.18 -0.77
CA ARG A 82 2.90 -13.51 -1.11
C ARG A 82 4.42 -13.54 -1.27
N LEU A 83 5.06 -12.40 -1.53
CA LEU A 83 6.50 -12.29 -1.72
C LEU A 83 7.24 -11.94 -0.43
N LEU A 84 6.54 -11.76 0.68
CA LEU A 84 7.15 -11.56 2.00
C LEU A 84 7.61 -12.90 2.54
N THR A 85 8.86 -13.26 2.28
CA THR A 85 9.43 -14.54 2.66
C THR A 85 10.30 -14.49 3.91
N ASN A 86 10.83 -13.32 4.27
CA ASN A 86 11.56 -13.16 5.52
C ASN A 86 10.56 -13.24 6.69
N PRO A 87 10.66 -14.27 7.58
CA PRO A 87 9.65 -14.49 8.60
C PRO A 87 9.54 -13.35 9.62
N PHE A 88 10.65 -12.71 9.95
CA PHE A 88 10.65 -11.61 10.92
C PHE A 88 9.98 -10.37 10.34
N ARG A 89 10.35 -9.99 9.11
CA ARG A 89 9.74 -8.85 8.43
C ARG A 89 8.26 -9.09 8.18
N ARG A 90 7.90 -10.29 7.74
CA ARG A 90 6.50 -10.67 7.49
C ARG A 90 5.65 -10.54 8.74
N GLN A 91 6.14 -11.09 9.86
CA GLN A 91 5.40 -11.04 11.12
C GLN A 91 5.22 -9.60 11.60
N GLU A 92 6.27 -8.78 11.54
CA GLU A 92 6.20 -7.38 11.94
C GLU A 92 5.18 -6.60 11.12
N ILE A 93 5.23 -6.74 9.79
CA ILE A 93 4.31 -6.04 8.90
C ILE A 93 2.87 -6.50 9.14
N LEU A 94 2.63 -7.81 9.21
CA LEU A 94 1.27 -8.34 9.38
C LEU A 94 0.68 -8.01 10.75
N ALA A 95 1.51 -7.88 11.77
CA ALA A 95 1.06 -7.53 13.12
C ALA A 95 0.72 -6.04 13.26
N THR A 96 1.39 -5.17 12.50
CA THR A 96 1.27 -3.72 12.65
C THR A 96 0.51 -3.03 11.52
N ARG A 97 0.27 -3.71 10.40
CA ARG A 97 -0.41 -3.13 9.23
C ARG A 97 -1.84 -2.70 9.54
N ARG A 98 -2.31 -1.73 8.77
CA ARG A 98 -3.72 -1.33 8.78
C ARG A 98 -4.36 -1.70 7.46
N VAL A 99 -5.30 -2.65 7.51
CA VAL A 99 -6.09 -3.07 6.34
C VAL A 99 -7.17 -2.04 6.07
N LEU A 100 -7.31 -1.64 4.82
CA LEU A 100 -8.31 -0.66 4.40
C LEU A 100 -9.52 -1.27 3.71
#